data_7afbd9f075bf644f7faeb4fa678dd032
#
_entry.id   7afbd9f075bf644f7faeb4fa678dd032
#
_cell.length_a   1.000
_cell.length_b   1.000
_cell.length_c   1.000
_cell.angle_alpha   90.00
_cell.angle_beta   90.00
_cell.angle_gamma   90.00
#
_symmetry.space_group_name_H-M   'P 1'
#
loop_
_entity.id
_entity.type
_entity.pdbx_description
1 polymer ?
#
loop_
_entity_poly.entity_id
_entity_poly.type
_entity_poly.pdbx_seq_one_letter_code
_entity_poly.pdbx_strand_id
1 'polypeptide(L)'
;MNSLPASPTRRFTAWVLEMVLISGTAYIGWFIWSLVTWGKGQTPAQNLLRIISINETTGAPAKRPQMFIRFFLIFTAYWIAYFAVSNLAYVINPSGLLLAIGILLVVALHLFDISGIVRRSDKRRLADVVSGLAVKEMETHP
;
A
#
# COMPACT_ATOMS: atom_id res chain seq x y z
N MET A 1 16.77 18.36 -3.71
CA MET A 1 15.89 17.77 -4.73
C MET A 1 14.47 18.25 -4.46
N ASN A 2 13.98 19.20 -5.27
CA ASN A 2 12.60 19.72 -5.18
C ASN A 2 11.64 18.84 -6.00
N SER A 3 11.65 17.53 -5.76
CA SER A 3 10.75 16.62 -6.42
C SER A 3 9.31 16.88 -5.95
N LEU A 4 8.40 17.09 -6.89
CA LEU A 4 6.99 17.35 -6.61
C LEU A 4 6.34 16.08 -6.01
N PRO A 5 5.30 16.24 -5.17
CA PRO A 5 4.50 15.11 -4.74
C PRO A 5 3.93 14.37 -5.95
N ALA A 6 3.98 13.05 -5.93
CA ALA A 6 3.41 12.26 -7.01
C ALA A 6 1.91 12.53 -7.17
N SER A 7 1.47 12.71 -8.41
CA SER A 7 0.08 13.03 -8.71
C SER A 7 -0.87 11.94 -8.17
N PRO A 8 -2.09 12.30 -7.73
CA PRO A 8 -3.08 11.33 -7.25
C PRO A 8 -3.35 10.21 -8.25
N THR A 9 -3.43 10.53 -9.53
CA THR A 9 -3.65 9.55 -10.60
C THR A 9 -2.51 8.54 -10.68
N ARG A 10 -1.25 8.98 -10.69
CA ARG A 10 -0.09 8.07 -10.72
C ARG A 10 -0.04 7.16 -9.49
N ARG A 11 -0.39 7.70 -8.33
CA ARG A 11 -0.41 6.93 -7.07
C ARG A 11 -1.53 5.89 -7.07
N PHE A 12 -2.70 6.25 -7.58
CA PHE A 12 -3.82 5.31 -7.74
C PHE A 12 -3.47 4.23 -8.77
N THR A 13 -2.91 4.61 -9.92
CA THR A 13 -2.42 3.66 -10.93
C THR A 13 -1.37 2.72 -10.35
N ALA A 14 -0.44 3.22 -9.54
CA ALA A 14 0.54 2.38 -8.85
C ALA A 14 -0.12 1.36 -7.92
N TRP A 15 -1.15 1.76 -7.20
CA TRP A 15 -1.89 0.84 -6.34
C TRP A 15 -2.63 -0.24 -7.14
N VAL A 16 -3.33 0.12 -8.22
CA VAL A 16 -4.01 -0.84 -9.11
C VAL A 16 -2.99 -1.81 -9.71
N LEU A 17 -1.89 -1.27 -10.24
CA LEU A 17 -0.82 -2.09 -10.83
C LEU A 17 -0.18 -3.02 -9.80
N GLU A 18 -0.02 -2.58 -8.55
CA GLU A 18 0.46 -3.42 -7.46
C GLU A 18 -0.46 -4.64 -7.25
N MET A 19 -1.78 -4.42 -7.24
CA MET A 19 -2.76 -5.51 -7.10
C MET A 19 -2.68 -6.50 -8.27
N VAL A 20 -2.52 -6.00 -9.50
CA VAL A 20 -2.34 -6.84 -10.71
C VAL A 20 -1.06 -7.66 -10.62
N LEU A 21 0.04 -7.05 -10.21
CA LEU A 21 1.33 -7.74 -10.06
C LEU A 21 1.29 -8.80 -8.95
N ILE A 22 0.68 -8.49 -7.82
CA ILE A 22 0.49 -9.45 -6.73
C ILE A 22 -0.29 -10.66 -7.21
N SER A 23 -1.43 -10.43 -7.86
CA SER A 23 -2.31 -11.51 -8.34
C SER A 23 -1.67 -12.30 -9.48
N GLY A 24 -1.06 -11.60 -10.46
CA GLY A 24 -0.47 -12.21 -11.66
C GLY A 24 0.79 -13.03 -11.38
N THR A 25 1.50 -12.74 -10.28
CA THR A 25 2.71 -13.48 -9.90
C THR A 25 2.49 -14.43 -8.70
N ALA A 26 1.22 -14.73 -8.40
CA ALA A 26 0.83 -15.54 -7.25
C ALA A 26 1.52 -15.10 -5.93
N TYR A 27 1.67 -13.80 -5.74
CA TYR A 27 2.32 -13.16 -4.60
C TYR A 27 3.85 -13.38 -4.52
N ILE A 28 4.34 -14.56 -4.90
CA ILE A 28 5.76 -14.94 -4.73
C ILE A 28 6.67 -14.09 -5.63
N GLY A 29 6.35 -13.97 -6.89
CA GLY A 29 7.15 -13.19 -7.84
C GLY A 29 7.18 -11.70 -7.47
N TRP A 30 6.02 -11.15 -7.08
CA TRP A 30 5.93 -9.79 -6.57
C TRP A 30 6.79 -9.58 -5.32
N PHE A 31 6.78 -10.52 -4.37
CA PHE A 31 7.56 -10.42 -3.14
C PHE A 31 9.06 -10.43 -3.42
N ILE A 32 9.54 -11.35 -4.26
CA ILE A 32 10.97 -11.40 -4.65
C ILE A 32 11.39 -10.08 -5.32
N TRP A 33 10.58 -9.56 -6.23
CA TRP A 33 10.85 -8.29 -6.88
C TRP A 33 10.86 -7.12 -5.88
N SER A 34 9.94 -7.14 -4.92
CA SER A 34 9.86 -6.15 -3.84
C SER A 34 11.11 -6.09 -2.99
N LEU A 35 11.74 -7.23 -2.66
CA LEU A 35 12.99 -7.25 -1.88
C LEU A 35 14.12 -6.47 -2.58
N VAL A 36 14.13 -6.46 -3.90
CA VAL A 36 15.10 -5.69 -4.70
C VAL A 36 14.72 -4.21 -4.74
N THR A 37 13.48 -3.91 -5.07
CA THR A 37 13.02 -2.52 -5.28
C THR A 37 12.88 -1.73 -3.98
N TRP A 38 12.57 -2.37 -2.85
CA TRP A 38 12.55 -1.73 -1.54
C TRP A 38 13.90 -1.15 -1.11
N GLY A 39 15.00 -1.72 -1.59
CA GLY A 39 16.33 -1.13 -1.39
C GLY A 39 16.49 0.25 -2.06
N LYS A 40 15.66 0.55 -3.04
CA LYS A 40 15.62 1.82 -3.77
C LYS A 40 14.47 2.73 -3.30
N GLY A 41 13.73 2.35 -2.26
CA GLY A 41 12.56 3.08 -1.79
C GLY A 41 11.34 2.97 -2.70
N GLN A 42 11.22 1.88 -3.47
CA GLN A 42 10.14 1.68 -4.43
C GLN A 42 9.47 0.34 -4.24
N THR A 43 8.17 0.24 -4.56
CA THR A 43 7.53 -1.04 -4.84
C THR A 43 7.70 -1.40 -6.32
N PRO A 44 7.44 -2.65 -6.75
CA PRO A 44 7.46 -3.02 -8.18
C PRO A 44 6.65 -2.08 -9.06
N ALA A 45 5.42 -1.78 -8.69
CA ALA A 45 4.57 -0.85 -9.44
C ALA A 45 5.11 0.59 -9.42
N GLN A 46 5.64 1.06 -8.30
CA GLN A 46 6.29 2.37 -8.20
C GLN A 46 7.52 2.48 -9.10
N ASN A 47 8.30 1.39 -9.20
CA ASN A 47 9.46 1.35 -10.09
C ASN A 47 9.06 1.49 -11.56
N LEU A 48 8.01 0.79 -11.99
CA LEU A 48 7.47 0.91 -13.36
C LEU A 48 6.93 2.32 -13.67
N LEU A 49 6.31 2.96 -12.69
CA LEU A 49 5.69 4.29 -12.84
C LEU A 49 6.65 5.46 -12.50
N ARG A 50 7.92 5.18 -12.22
CA ARG A 50 8.94 6.18 -11.89
C ARG A 50 8.52 7.11 -10.75
N ILE A 51 7.94 6.54 -9.71
CA ILE A 51 7.67 7.23 -8.46
C ILE A 51 8.46 6.56 -7.33
N ILE A 52 8.78 7.31 -6.30
CA ILE A 52 9.63 6.87 -5.19
C ILE A 52 9.00 7.21 -3.85
N SER A 53 9.14 6.31 -2.89
CA SER A 53 8.84 6.59 -1.49
C SER A 53 10.09 7.17 -0.82
N ILE A 54 9.93 8.31 -0.18
CA ILE A 54 10.99 8.97 0.57
C ILE A 54 10.63 9.06 2.04
N ASN A 55 11.62 9.07 2.89
CA ASN A 55 11.44 9.42 4.29
C ASN A 55 11.07 10.90 4.38
N GLU A 56 9.96 11.21 5.05
CA GLU A 56 9.42 12.57 5.14
C GLU A 56 10.37 13.53 5.85
N THR A 57 11.04 13.06 6.88
CA THR A 57 11.92 13.90 7.72
C THR A 57 13.25 14.17 7.04
N THR A 58 13.84 13.18 6.37
CA THR A 58 15.19 13.30 5.81
C THR A 58 15.20 13.61 4.31
N GLY A 59 14.09 13.41 3.61
CA GLY A 59 14.01 13.52 2.15
C GLY A 59 14.76 12.42 1.39
N ALA A 60 15.40 11.49 2.09
CA ALA A 60 16.14 10.38 1.49
C ALA A 60 15.18 9.27 1.01
N PRO A 61 15.60 8.43 0.04
CA PRO A 61 14.83 7.24 -0.34
C PRO A 61 14.47 6.38 0.87
N ALA A 62 13.26 5.85 0.88
CA ALA A 62 12.79 4.98 1.96
C ALA A 62 13.70 3.75 2.10
N LYS A 63 14.03 3.40 3.33
CA LYS A 63 14.81 2.19 3.64
C LYS A 63 13.91 0.95 3.64
N ARG A 64 14.51 -0.22 3.41
CA ARG A 64 13.79 -1.51 3.44
C ARG A 64 12.90 -1.70 4.67
N PRO A 65 13.31 -1.41 5.92
CA PRO A 65 12.43 -1.55 7.07
C PRO A 65 11.17 -0.68 6.98
N GLN A 66 11.29 0.56 6.50
CA GLN A 66 10.15 1.46 6.33
C GLN A 66 9.19 0.95 5.24
N MET A 67 9.72 0.43 4.14
CA MET A 67 8.91 -0.20 3.08
C MET A 67 8.22 -1.46 3.59
N PHE A 68 8.90 -2.25 4.42
CA PHE A 68 8.34 -3.41 5.08
C PHE A 68 7.18 -3.01 6.01
N ILE A 69 7.37 -2.03 6.90
CA ILE A 69 6.32 -1.53 7.78
C ILE A 69 5.13 -1.04 6.97
N ARG A 70 5.37 -0.23 5.93
CA ARG A 70 4.34 0.30 5.04
C ARG A 70 3.47 -0.78 4.43
N PHE A 71 4.08 -1.88 4.03
CA PHE A 71 3.37 -2.98 3.39
C PHE A 71 2.78 -3.96 4.40
N PHE A 72 3.61 -4.49 5.29
CA PHE A 72 3.20 -5.58 6.17
C PHE A 72 2.27 -5.13 7.29
N LEU A 73 2.46 -3.97 7.88
CA LEU A 73 1.64 -3.54 9.01
C LEU A 73 0.18 -3.39 8.60
N ILE A 74 -0.07 -2.76 7.47
CA ILE A 74 -1.43 -2.56 6.97
C ILE A 74 -2.01 -3.85 6.39
N PHE A 75 -1.22 -4.58 5.60
CA PHE A 75 -1.63 -5.87 5.06
C PHE A 75 -1.96 -6.86 6.18
N THR A 76 -1.09 -6.97 7.18
CA THR A 76 -1.31 -7.86 8.33
C THR A 76 -2.52 -7.43 9.15
N ALA A 77 -2.72 -6.13 9.38
CA ALA A 77 -3.90 -5.63 10.08
C ALA A 77 -5.21 -6.00 9.35
N TYR A 78 -5.23 -5.88 8.02
CA TYR A 78 -6.40 -6.30 7.23
C TYR A 78 -6.64 -7.82 7.29
N TRP A 79 -5.60 -8.62 7.21
CA TRP A 79 -5.72 -10.07 7.31
C TRP A 79 -6.16 -10.52 8.70
N ILE A 80 -5.62 -9.93 9.76
CA ILE A 80 -6.06 -10.20 11.13
C ILE A 80 -7.54 -9.81 11.29
N ALA A 81 -7.95 -8.65 10.83
CA ALA A 81 -9.34 -8.22 10.87
C ALA A 81 -10.25 -9.19 10.09
N TYR A 82 -9.85 -9.58 8.88
CA TYR A 82 -10.58 -10.56 8.07
C TYR A 82 -10.71 -11.91 8.78
N PHE A 83 -9.62 -12.48 9.28
CA PHE A 83 -9.63 -13.77 9.97
C PHE A 83 -10.44 -13.71 11.26
N ALA A 84 -10.31 -12.64 12.05
CA ALA A 84 -11.08 -12.48 13.27
C ALA A 84 -12.59 -12.43 13.00
N VAL A 85 -13.01 -11.62 12.02
CA VAL A 85 -14.41 -11.51 11.63
C VAL A 85 -14.93 -12.80 11.01
N SER A 86 -14.14 -13.46 10.15
CA SER A 86 -14.53 -14.71 9.48
C SER A 86 -14.74 -15.84 10.48
N ASN A 87 -13.83 -16.01 11.46
CA ASN A 87 -13.96 -17.04 12.50
C ASN A 87 -15.14 -16.75 13.41
N LEU A 88 -15.31 -15.49 13.84
CA LEU A 88 -16.45 -15.10 14.66
C LEU A 88 -17.77 -15.32 13.90
N ALA A 89 -17.80 -14.97 12.62
CA ALA A 89 -18.95 -15.20 11.75
C ALA A 89 -19.32 -16.67 11.65
N TYR A 90 -18.32 -17.53 11.47
CA TYR A 90 -18.54 -18.99 11.36
C TYR A 90 -19.11 -19.58 12.65
N VAL A 91 -18.63 -19.14 13.81
CA VAL A 91 -19.09 -19.62 15.12
C VAL A 91 -20.51 -19.14 15.44
N ILE A 92 -20.84 -17.89 15.15
CA ILE A 92 -22.12 -17.29 15.54
C ILE A 92 -23.24 -17.60 14.53
N ASN A 93 -22.94 -17.53 13.25
CA ASN A 93 -23.94 -17.74 12.20
C ASN A 93 -23.30 -18.24 10.89
N PRO A 94 -23.36 -19.54 10.60
CA PRO A 94 -22.80 -20.13 9.38
C PRO A 94 -23.54 -19.72 8.08
N SER A 95 -24.58 -18.87 8.15
CA SER A 95 -25.37 -18.46 6.98
C SER A 95 -24.59 -17.62 5.94
N GLY A 96 -23.33 -17.30 6.21
CA GLY A 96 -22.51 -16.47 5.31
C GLY A 96 -22.74 -14.97 5.40
N LEU A 97 -23.80 -14.49 6.06
CA LEU A 97 -24.09 -13.06 6.18
C LEU A 97 -22.97 -12.31 6.92
N LEU A 98 -22.53 -12.84 8.06
CA LEU A 98 -21.44 -12.20 8.82
C LEU A 98 -20.10 -12.24 8.07
N LEU A 99 -19.86 -13.29 7.28
CA LEU A 99 -18.70 -13.34 6.39
C LEU A 99 -18.75 -12.23 5.34
N ALA A 100 -19.91 -11.99 4.72
CA ALA A 100 -20.10 -10.90 3.78
C ALA A 100 -19.86 -9.53 4.43
N ILE A 101 -20.35 -9.32 5.65
CA ILE A 101 -20.09 -8.10 6.44
C ILE A 101 -18.58 -7.93 6.70
N GLY A 102 -17.88 -9.01 7.04
CA GLY A 102 -16.43 -8.99 7.26
C GLY A 102 -15.66 -8.58 6.00
N ILE A 103 -16.02 -9.13 4.85
CA ILE A 103 -15.42 -8.75 3.56
C ILE A 103 -15.68 -7.27 3.27
N LEU A 104 -16.91 -6.79 3.45
CA LEU A 104 -17.24 -5.38 3.24
C LEU A 104 -16.45 -4.46 4.16
N LEU A 105 -16.23 -4.84 5.42
CA LEU A 105 -15.42 -4.09 6.35
C LEU A 105 -13.96 -3.98 5.88
N VAL A 106 -13.36 -5.07 5.43
CA VAL A 106 -11.99 -5.08 4.89
C VAL A 106 -11.88 -4.19 3.66
N VAL A 107 -12.86 -4.27 2.75
CA VAL A 107 -12.92 -3.40 1.57
C VAL A 107 -13.04 -1.92 1.99
N ALA A 108 -13.89 -1.61 2.96
CA ALA A 108 -14.06 -0.25 3.48
C ALA A 108 -12.75 0.30 4.09
N LEU A 109 -12.02 -0.50 4.84
CA LEU A 109 -10.71 -0.13 5.39
C LEU A 109 -9.68 0.15 4.28
N HIS A 110 -9.66 -0.66 3.23
CA HIS A 110 -8.81 -0.42 2.06
C HIS A 110 -9.16 0.90 1.34
N LEU A 111 -10.43 1.15 1.13
CA LEU A 111 -10.91 2.38 0.52
C LEU A 111 -10.59 3.60 1.40
N PHE A 112 -10.68 3.45 2.72
CA PHE A 112 -10.30 4.48 3.67
C PHE A 112 -8.81 4.82 3.57
N ASP A 113 -7.92 3.81 3.55
CA ASP A 113 -6.47 4.01 3.37
C ASP A 113 -6.16 4.78 2.07
N ILE A 114 -6.75 4.34 0.96
CA ILE A 114 -6.52 4.95 -0.36
C ILE A 114 -7.12 6.36 -0.44
N SER A 115 -8.23 6.63 0.24
CA SER A 115 -8.89 7.94 0.22
C SER A 115 -7.98 9.07 0.67
N GLY A 116 -6.95 8.76 1.47
CA GLY A 116 -5.92 9.71 1.88
C GLY A 116 -5.20 10.38 0.70
N ILE A 117 -5.07 9.69 -0.44
CA ILE A 117 -4.46 10.26 -1.66
C ILE A 117 -5.27 11.46 -2.19
N VAL A 118 -6.57 11.45 -2.02
CA VAL A 118 -7.47 12.51 -2.51
C VAL A 118 -7.82 13.51 -1.42
N ARG A 119 -8.15 13.03 -0.22
CA ARG A 119 -8.68 13.87 0.88
C ARG A 119 -7.62 14.68 1.61
N ARG A 120 -6.41 14.13 1.78
CA ARG A 120 -5.37 14.81 2.56
C ARG A 120 -4.62 15.81 1.71
N SER A 121 -4.25 16.93 2.30
CA SER A 121 -3.42 17.96 1.66
C SER A 121 -2.03 17.45 1.29
N ASP A 122 -1.47 16.54 2.11
CA ASP A 122 -0.17 15.90 1.88
C ASP A 122 -0.24 14.71 0.90
N LYS A 123 -1.44 14.36 0.41
CA LYS A 123 -1.68 13.24 -0.53
C LYS A 123 -1.16 11.89 -0.03
N ARG A 124 -1.08 11.68 1.28
CA ARG A 124 -0.53 10.45 1.88
C ARG A 124 -1.64 9.49 2.26
N ARG A 125 -1.44 8.20 1.98
CA ARG A 125 -2.27 7.13 2.52
C ARG A 125 -1.97 6.93 4.00
N LEU A 126 -2.85 6.25 4.71
CA LEU A 126 -2.60 5.88 6.10
C LEU A 126 -1.29 5.06 6.24
N ALA A 127 -1.06 4.13 5.33
CA ALA A 127 0.18 3.36 5.24
C ALA A 127 1.44 4.24 5.16
N ASP A 128 1.39 5.30 4.36
CA ASP A 128 2.49 6.24 4.21
C ASP A 128 2.74 7.02 5.51
N VAL A 129 1.66 7.46 6.16
CA VAL A 129 1.74 8.23 7.42
C VAL A 129 2.36 7.38 8.53
N VAL A 130 1.87 6.16 8.72
CA VAL A 130 2.36 5.26 9.78
C VAL A 130 3.82 4.87 9.56
N SER A 131 4.25 4.73 8.32
CA SER A 131 5.66 4.43 7.98
C SER A 131 6.59 5.64 7.89
N GLY A 132 6.06 6.87 8.09
CA GLY A 132 6.83 8.12 7.97
C GLY A 132 7.31 8.40 6.55
N LEU A 133 6.54 7.98 5.55
CA LEU A 133 6.90 8.09 4.14
C LEU A 133 6.03 9.10 3.39
N ALA A 134 6.60 9.67 2.35
CA ALA A 134 5.89 10.42 1.31
C ALA A 134 6.25 9.86 -0.07
N VAL A 135 5.35 9.97 -1.04
CA VAL A 135 5.59 9.48 -2.40
C VAL A 135 5.77 10.65 -3.34
N LYS A 136 6.89 10.66 -4.05
CA LYS A 136 7.27 11.71 -4.97
C LYS A 136 7.52 11.18 -6.39
N GLU A 137 7.45 12.05 -7.37
CA GLU A 137 7.87 11.74 -8.74
C GLU A 137 9.38 11.75 -8.82
N MET A 138 9.94 10.82 -9.58
CA MET A 138 11.37 10.85 -9.90
C MET A 138 11.60 11.88 -11.00
N GLU A 139 12.55 12.78 -10.79
CA GLU A 139 12.96 13.71 -11.84
C GLU A 139 13.50 12.90 -13.03
N THR A 140 12.88 13.09 -14.17
CA THR A 140 13.47 12.66 -15.45
C THR A 140 14.51 13.70 -15.81
N HIS A 141 15.79 13.43 -15.54
CA HIS A 141 16.84 14.19 -16.21
C HIS A 141 16.68 13.93 -17.71
N PRO A 142 16.62 14.99 -18.52
CA PRO A 142 16.63 14.87 -19.97
C PRO A 142 17.90 14.21 -20.48
#